data_ad29f2be87d3fe5224c615a17fd68550
#
_entry.id   ad29f2be87d3fe5224c615a17fd68550
#
_cell.length_a   1.000
_cell.length_b   1.000
_cell.length_c   1.000
_cell.angle_alpha   90.00
_cell.angle_beta   90.00
_cell.angle_gamma   90.00
#
_symmetry.space_group_name_H-M   'P 1'
#
loop_
_entity.id
_entity.type
_entity.pdbx_description
1 polymer ?
#
loop_
_entity_poly.entity_id
_entity_poly.type
_entity_poly.pdbx_seq_one_letter_code
_entity_poly.pdbx_strand_id
1 'polypeptide(L)'
;MSENRFVTILIILVFVLSGFIGWHLLSPQGGDKEISINKQASILDSVQENTVNKEAKMISSRDSVSITIASDRSRIDYYERGTGIAFEVGLNGSLEKALSSTRLPNFLSTIWSPNKKEVISEFAAPGNLKSYSYYNYTTKKSSKLPSGIKSLAFSPSGDKVAYFKKESDGLFGLFVSAPDGSIPQRIVSTRIEDAKLFWPSKDAISLISTDESQ
;
A
#
# COMPACT_ATOMS: atom_id res chain seq x y z
N MET A 1 4.82 -31.81 -28.38
CA MET A 1 5.98 -31.38 -27.56
C MET A 1 5.52 -30.16 -26.78
N SER A 2 5.26 -30.36 -25.50
CA SER A 2 4.67 -29.35 -24.62
C SER A 2 5.80 -28.82 -23.71
N GLU A 3 6.15 -27.54 -23.85
CA GLU A 3 7.11 -26.89 -22.97
C GLU A 3 6.39 -26.48 -21.69
N ASN A 4 6.65 -27.22 -20.63
CA ASN A 4 6.28 -26.85 -19.26
C ASN A 4 7.18 -25.70 -18.79
N ARG A 5 6.65 -24.49 -18.72
CA ARG A 5 7.29 -23.38 -18.02
C ARG A 5 7.03 -23.51 -16.52
N PHE A 6 8.01 -23.96 -15.78
CA PHE A 6 8.01 -23.94 -14.33
C PHE A 6 8.09 -22.48 -13.83
N VAL A 7 7.01 -22.02 -13.19
CA VAL A 7 7.04 -20.77 -12.42
C VAL A 7 7.65 -21.12 -11.06
N THR A 8 8.89 -20.73 -10.86
CA THR A 8 9.56 -20.86 -9.55
C THR A 8 8.99 -19.79 -8.61
N ILE A 9 8.23 -20.22 -7.63
CA ILE A 9 7.77 -19.35 -6.53
C ILE A 9 8.94 -19.19 -5.58
N LEU A 10 9.61 -18.05 -5.63
CA LEU A 10 10.68 -17.70 -4.70
C LEU A 10 10.05 -17.12 -3.41
N ILE A 11 9.99 -17.92 -2.37
CA ILE A 11 9.67 -17.47 -1.02
C ILE A 11 10.91 -16.76 -0.50
N ILE A 12 10.92 -15.43 -0.55
CA ILE A 12 11.99 -14.63 0.03
C ILE A 12 11.69 -14.45 1.51
N LEU A 13 12.38 -15.25 2.32
CA LEU A 13 12.45 -15.08 3.76
C LEU A 13 13.41 -13.92 4.02
N VAL A 14 12.86 -12.75 4.42
CA VAL A 14 13.68 -11.58 4.77
C VAL A 14 14.25 -11.81 6.17
N PHE A 15 15.47 -12.32 6.24
CA PHE A 15 16.28 -12.22 7.44
C PHE A 15 16.82 -10.78 7.53
N VAL A 16 16.34 -10.03 8.51
CA VAL A 16 16.97 -8.77 8.92
C VAL A 16 18.34 -9.10 9.51
N LEU A 17 19.38 -8.78 8.77
CA LEU A 17 20.77 -8.89 9.19
C LEU A 17 21.09 -7.82 10.24
N SER A 18 20.94 -8.18 11.50
CA SER A 18 21.71 -7.60 12.60
C SER A 18 23.09 -8.28 12.62
N GLY A 19 24.08 -7.71 11.93
CA GLY A 19 25.39 -8.33 11.90
C GLY A 19 26.42 -7.62 11.04
N PHE A 20 26.57 -6.31 11.21
CA PHE A 20 27.72 -5.60 10.60
C PHE A 20 28.36 -4.60 11.59
N ILE A 21 28.71 -5.09 12.77
CA ILE A 21 29.66 -4.40 13.66
C ILE A 21 30.56 -5.47 14.23
N GLY A 22 31.72 -5.63 13.68
CA GLY A 22 32.68 -6.52 14.32
C GLY A 22 33.85 -7.00 13.46
N TRP A 23 34.42 -6.19 12.56
CA TRP A 23 35.69 -6.57 11.95
C TRP A 23 36.56 -5.37 11.53
N HIS A 24 36.82 -4.46 12.48
CA HIS A 24 37.91 -3.47 12.33
C HIS A 24 38.53 -3.12 13.68
N LEU A 25 38.95 -4.15 14.43
CA LEU A 25 39.78 -3.97 15.59
C LEU A 25 40.75 -5.14 15.63
N LEU A 26 41.85 -5.04 14.88
CA LEU A 26 43.15 -5.69 15.18
C LEU A 26 44.12 -5.39 14.02
N SER A 27 44.79 -4.25 14.13
CA SER A 27 46.15 -4.07 13.58
C SER A 27 46.87 -2.99 14.41
N PRO A 28 47.94 -3.34 15.10
CA PRO A 28 48.75 -2.37 15.81
C PRO A 28 49.89 -1.89 14.89
N GLN A 29 49.97 -0.61 14.65
CA GLN A 29 51.25 0.02 14.34
C GLN A 29 51.17 1.52 14.63
N GLY A 30 52.14 1.92 15.45
CA GLY A 30 52.29 3.21 16.06
C GLY A 30 52.64 4.36 15.12
N GLY A 31 52.47 5.53 15.65
CA GLY A 31 52.86 6.79 15.06
C GLY A 31 52.16 7.93 15.77
N ASP A 32 52.79 8.43 16.83
CA ASP A 32 52.38 9.65 17.52
C ASP A 32 52.30 10.81 16.53
N LYS A 33 51.11 11.32 16.30
CA LYS A 33 50.86 12.68 15.82
C LYS A 33 49.73 13.26 16.66
N GLU A 34 50.12 14.13 17.58
CA GLU A 34 49.17 15.08 18.20
C GLU A 34 48.40 15.81 17.10
N ILE A 35 47.19 15.41 16.87
CA ILE A 35 46.22 16.17 16.06
C ILE A 35 45.47 17.07 17.02
N SER A 36 45.80 18.36 16.95
CA SER A 36 45.21 19.42 17.74
C SER A 36 43.65 19.36 17.65
N ILE A 37 43.04 19.15 18.80
CA ILE A 37 41.58 19.06 19.04
C ILE A 37 40.81 20.36 18.73
N ASN A 38 41.50 21.41 18.26
CA ASN A 38 40.92 22.75 18.08
C ASN A 38 40.27 23.00 16.71
N LYS A 39 40.23 22.02 15.80
CA LYS A 39 39.59 22.21 14.49
C LYS A 39 38.23 21.48 14.35
N GLN A 40 37.88 20.64 15.31
CA GLN A 40 36.61 19.90 15.29
C GLN A 40 35.47 20.63 16.00
N ALA A 41 35.75 21.59 16.88
CA ALA A 41 34.76 22.42 17.54
C ALA A 41 34.11 23.44 16.59
N SER A 42 34.84 23.91 15.55
CA SER A 42 34.29 24.92 14.61
C SER A 42 33.41 24.32 13.48
N ILE A 43 33.39 23.00 13.31
CA ILE A 43 32.53 22.33 12.33
C ILE A 43 31.20 21.93 12.98
N LEU A 44 31.19 21.72 14.29
CA LEU A 44 29.93 21.41 15.03
C LEU A 44 29.07 22.64 15.25
N ASP A 45 29.63 23.86 15.24
CA ASP A 45 28.87 25.12 15.39
C ASP A 45 28.27 25.62 14.07
N SER A 46 28.61 25.04 12.92
CA SER A 46 28.03 25.40 11.63
C SER A 46 26.94 24.45 11.12
N VAL A 47 26.69 23.34 11.79
CA VAL A 47 25.46 22.59 11.64
C VAL A 47 24.41 23.24 12.57
N GLN A 48 24.01 24.47 12.25
CA GLN A 48 22.69 24.92 12.65
C GLN A 48 21.74 23.87 12.04
N GLU A 49 21.28 22.98 12.89
CA GLU A 49 20.09 22.21 12.68
C GLU A 49 19.01 23.19 12.25
N ASN A 50 18.78 23.30 10.96
CA ASN A 50 17.55 23.85 10.44
C ASN A 50 16.46 22.86 10.85
N THR A 51 16.18 22.81 12.14
CA THR A 51 14.91 22.32 12.66
C THR A 51 13.88 23.30 12.12
N VAL A 52 13.45 23.05 10.88
CA VAL A 52 12.23 23.61 10.37
C VAL A 52 11.17 23.07 11.31
N ASN A 53 10.84 23.85 12.33
CA ASN A 53 9.73 23.61 13.23
C ASN A 53 8.47 23.75 12.36
N LYS A 54 8.20 22.73 11.52
CA LYS A 54 6.99 22.64 10.73
C LYS A 54 5.90 22.27 11.71
N GLU A 55 5.23 23.28 12.24
CA GLU A 55 3.99 23.07 12.95
C GLU A 55 3.07 22.22 12.07
N ALA A 56 2.57 21.12 12.63
CA ALA A 56 1.60 20.28 11.94
C ALA A 56 0.33 21.13 11.76
N LYS A 57 -0.04 21.36 10.50
CA LYS A 57 -1.25 22.11 10.16
C LYS A 57 -2.36 21.15 9.79
N MET A 58 -3.53 21.30 10.42
CA MET A 58 -4.73 20.61 9.99
C MET A 58 -5.18 21.14 8.63
N ILE A 59 -5.32 20.26 7.63
CA ILE A 59 -5.71 20.62 6.26
C ILE A 59 -7.19 20.35 5.96
N SER A 60 -7.86 19.52 6.76
CA SER A 60 -9.30 19.27 6.73
C SER A 60 -9.80 18.96 8.13
N SER A 61 -11.03 19.36 8.45
CA SER A 61 -11.73 19.01 9.69
C SER A 61 -12.59 17.75 9.58
N ARG A 62 -12.63 17.11 8.40
CA ARG A 62 -13.46 15.92 8.16
C ARG A 62 -12.77 14.68 8.71
N ASP A 63 -13.57 13.71 9.18
CA ASP A 63 -13.05 12.36 9.49
C ASP A 63 -12.68 11.65 8.20
N SER A 64 -11.39 11.65 7.87
CA SER A 64 -10.86 11.27 6.59
C SER A 64 -10.28 9.86 6.62
N VAL A 65 -10.56 9.07 5.57
CA VAL A 65 -9.97 7.75 5.33
C VAL A 65 -9.45 7.65 3.90
N SER A 66 -8.57 6.67 3.65
CA SER A 66 -8.05 6.40 2.30
C SER A 66 -7.40 7.61 1.66
N ILE A 67 -6.63 8.35 2.46
CA ILE A 67 -5.96 9.58 2.04
C ILE A 67 -4.87 9.24 1.03
N THR A 68 -4.79 10.01 -0.04
CA THR A 68 -3.72 9.91 -1.04
C THR A 68 -3.31 11.29 -1.55
N ILE A 69 -2.09 11.39 -2.06
CA ILE A 69 -1.65 12.57 -2.81
C ILE A 69 -1.99 12.32 -4.28
N ALA A 70 -2.61 13.30 -4.95
CA ALA A 70 -2.90 13.24 -6.37
C ALA A 70 -1.62 13.01 -7.20
N SER A 71 -1.74 12.43 -8.39
CA SER A 71 -0.59 12.07 -9.23
C SER A 71 0.27 13.28 -9.63
N ASP A 72 -0.32 14.45 -9.74
CA ASP A 72 0.35 15.74 -10.03
C ASP A 72 0.96 16.40 -8.78
N ARG A 73 0.77 15.79 -7.60
CA ARG A 73 1.21 16.27 -6.28
C ARG A 73 0.70 17.67 -5.91
N SER A 74 -0.39 18.13 -6.51
CA SER A 74 -0.98 19.45 -6.27
C SER A 74 -1.98 19.49 -5.12
N ARG A 75 -2.55 18.33 -4.77
CA ARG A 75 -3.63 18.21 -3.79
C ARG A 75 -3.62 16.85 -3.11
N ILE A 76 -4.45 16.74 -2.09
CA ILE A 76 -4.77 15.50 -1.38
C ILE A 76 -6.19 15.11 -1.74
N ASP A 77 -6.38 13.85 -2.13
CA ASP A 77 -7.67 13.23 -2.34
C ASP A 77 -7.96 12.26 -1.18
N TYR A 78 -9.18 12.22 -0.68
CA TYR A 78 -9.58 11.39 0.45
C TYR A 78 -11.08 11.08 0.43
N TYR A 79 -11.50 10.15 1.27
CA TYR A 79 -12.91 9.85 1.50
C TYR A 79 -13.31 10.24 2.92
N GLU A 80 -14.51 10.79 3.08
CA GLU A 80 -15.10 11.02 4.39
C GLU A 80 -15.63 9.70 4.95
N ARG A 81 -15.18 9.37 6.16
CA ARG A 81 -15.66 8.17 6.87
C ARG A 81 -17.16 8.26 7.12
N GLY A 82 -17.86 7.14 7.03
CA GLY A 82 -19.30 7.05 7.29
C GLY A 82 -20.19 7.54 6.14
N THR A 83 -19.73 8.44 5.27
CA THR A 83 -20.49 8.85 4.09
C THR A 83 -19.97 8.26 2.79
N GLY A 84 -18.66 7.98 2.72
CA GLY A 84 -17.99 7.53 1.51
C GLY A 84 -17.96 8.59 0.40
N ILE A 85 -18.21 9.87 0.73
CA ILE A 85 -18.07 10.96 -0.23
C ILE A 85 -16.59 11.25 -0.43
N ALA A 86 -16.16 11.32 -1.69
CA ALA A 86 -14.79 11.68 -2.02
C ALA A 86 -14.62 13.20 -2.06
N PHE A 87 -13.49 13.66 -1.52
CA PHE A 87 -13.09 15.07 -1.46
C PHE A 87 -11.69 15.25 -2.01
N GLU A 88 -11.39 16.45 -2.48
CA GLU A 88 -10.04 16.93 -2.73
C GLU A 88 -9.80 18.21 -1.94
N VAL A 89 -8.55 18.44 -1.53
CA VAL A 89 -8.11 19.61 -0.82
C VAL A 89 -6.68 19.96 -1.22
N GLY A 90 -6.39 21.25 -1.36
CA GLY A 90 -5.02 21.72 -1.63
C GLY A 90 -4.05 21.36 -0.50
N LEU A 91 -2.77 21.20 -0.78
CA LEU A 91 -1.73 20.84 0.21
C LEU A 91 -1.63 21.85 1.38
N ASN A 92 -2.11 23.05 1.20
CA ASN A 92 -2.17 24.10 2.23
C ASN A 92 -3.52 24.15 2.97
N GLY A 93 -4.45 23.22 2.70
CA GLY A 93 -5.80 23.19 3.24
C GLY A 93 -6.80 24.12 2.53
N SER A 94 -6.42 24.69 1.39
CA SER A 94 -7.33 25.54 0.60
C SER A 94 -8.17 24.71 -0.38
N LEU A 95 -9.28 25.31 -0.85
CA LEU A 95 -10.10 24.78 -1.96
C LEU A 95 -10.63 23.37 -1.71
N GLU A 96 -10.99 23.04 -0.47
CA GLU A 96 -11.64 21.76 -0.19
C GLU A 96 -12.99 21.69 -0.93
N LYS A 97 -13.16 20.64 -1.74
CA LYS A 97 -14.41 20.41 -2.46
C LYS A 97 -14.71 18.92 -2.61
N ALA A 98 -16.00 18.60 -2.73
CA ALA A 98 -16.44 17.25 -2.99
C ALA A 98 -16.17 16.86 -4.45
N LEU A 99 -15.57 15.67 -4.66
CA LEU A 99 -15.42 15.03 -5.96
C LEU A 99 -16.67 14.25 -6.36
N SER A 100 -17.50 13.86 -5.39
CA SER A 100 -18.78 13.20 -5.60
C SER A 100 -19.83 13.75 -4.65
N SER A 101 -21.09 13.69 -5.03
CA SER A 101 -22.24 14.00 -4.16
C SER A 101 -22.95 12.73 -3.66
N THR A 102 -22.57 11.57 -4.17
CA THR A 102 -23.23 10.29 -3.88
C THR A 102 -22.64 9.70 -2.60
N ARG A 103 -23.49 9.45 -1.62
CA ARG A 103 -23.13 8.68 -0.42
C ARG A 103 -22.99 7.21 -0.77
N LEU A 104 -22.03 6.54 -0.17
CA LEU A 104 -21.78 5.11 -0.33
C LEU A 104 -22.21 4.39 0.96
N PRO A 105 -23.38 3.73 1.00
CA PRO A 105 -23.83 3.02 2.19
C PRO A 105 -22.86 1.91 2.59
N ASN A 106 -22.62 1.75 3.91
CA ASN A 106 -21.72 0.75 4.48
C ASN A 106 -20.27 0.87 4.02
N PHE A 107 -19.84 2.04 3.56
CA PHE A 107 -18.49 2.33 3.14
C PHE A 107 -17.50 2.18 4.32
N LEU A 108 -16.39 1.49 4.09
CA LEU A 108 -15.32 1.29 5.06
C LEU A 108 -14.05 2.05 4.65
N SER A 109 -13.57 1.77 3.46
CA SER A 109 -12.31 2.33 2.96
C SER A 109 -12.23 2.24 1.44
N THR A 110 -11.15 2.79 0.89
CA THR A 110 -10.85 2.74 -0.54
C THR A 110 -9.37 2.47 -0.75
N ILE A 111 -9.04 1.65 -1.72
CA ILE A 111 -7.69 1.43 -2.21
C ILE A 111 -7.55 2.18 -3.53
N TRP A 112 -6.62 3.12 -3.58
CA TRP A 112 -6.31 3.89 -4.78
C TRP A 112 -5.38 3.11 -5.70
N SER A 113 -5.67 3.13 -6.99
CA SER A 113 -4.71 2.69 -8.00
C SER A 113 -3.43 3.55 -7.97
N PRO A 114 -2.28 3.05 -8.41
CA PRO A 114 -1.04 3.84 -8.46
C PRO A 114 -1.18 5.16 -9.24
N ASN A 115 -1.96 5.17 -10.32
CA ASN A 115 -2.21 6.37 -11.15
C ASN A 115 -3.26 7.33 -10.56
N LYS A 116 -3.91 6.97 -9.43
CA LYS A 116 -4.95 7.76 -8.74
C LYS A 116 -6.23 8.05 -9.55
N LYS A 117 -6.42 7.39 -10.68
CA LYS A 117 -7.60 7.53 -11.54
C LYS A 117 -8.68 6.50 -11.26
N GLU A 118 -8.34 5.47 -10.50
CA GLU A 118 -9.20 4.31 -10.22
C GLU A 118 -9.13 3.95 -8.75
N VAL A 119 -10.20 3.40 -8.26
CA VAL A 119 -10.32 2.98 -6.87
C VAL A 119 -11.05 1.65 -6.76
N ILE A 120 -10.76 0.90 -5.70
CA ILE A 120 -11.58 -0.20 -5.23
C ILE A 120 -12.02 0.14 -3.82
N SER A 121 -13.33 0.37 -3.67
CA SER A 121 -13.95 0.67 -2.39
C SER A 121 -14.39 -0.61 -1.70
N GLU A 122 -14.17 -0.64 -0.40
CA GLU A 122 -14.54 -1.71 0.53
C GLU A 122 -15.79 -1.32 1.29
N PHE A 123 -16.73 -2.24 1.40
CA PHE A 123 -17.99 -2.05 2.10
C PHE A 123 -18.23 -3.17 3.09
N ALA A 124 -18.83 -2.85 4.23
CA ALA A 124 -19.36 -3.85 5.15
C ALA A 124 -20.53 -4.61 4.49
N ALA A 125 -20.53 -5.93 4.67
CA ALA A 125 -21.57 -6.84 4.20
C ALA A 125 -22.07 -7.70 5.38
N PRO A 126 -23.28 -8.30 5.29
CA PRO A 126 -23.82 -9.14 6.35
C PRO A 126 -22.86 -10.27 6.76
N GLY A 127 -22.86 -10.63 8.04
CA GLY A 127 -22.03 -11.71 8.58
C GLY A 127 -20.54 -11.34 8.71
N ASN A 128 -20.23 -10.08 9.00
CA ASN A 128 -18.85 -9.55 9.08
C ASN A 128 -18.02 -9.76 7.81
N LEU A 129 -18.70 -9.92 6.68
CA LEU A 129 -18.06 -10.04 5.39
C LEU A 129 -17.76 -8.67 4.81
N LYS A 130 -16.96 -8.67 3.75
CA LYS A 130 -16.63 -7.50 2.96
C LYS A 130 -17.08 -7.69 1.52
N SER A 131 -17.47 -6.59 0.89
CA SER A 131 -17.72 -6.53 -0.54
C SER A 131 -16.92 -5.39 -1.15
N TYR A 132 -16.59 -5.52 -2.42
CA TYR A 132 -15.71 -4.61 -3.12
C TYR A 132 -16.32 -4.11 -4.40
N SER A 133 -16.13 -2.83 -4.71
CA SER A 133 -16.58 -2.20 -5.93
C SER A 133 -15.46 -1.35 -6.53
N TYR A 134 -15.22 -1.56 -7.80
CA TYR A 134 -14.32 -0.75 -8.60
C TYR A 134 -15.02 0.51 -9.12
N TYR A 135 -14.29 1.62 -9.21
CA TYR A 135 -14.74 2.83 -9.88
C TYR A 135 -13.58 3.53 -10.60
N ASN A 136 -13.85 3.99 -11.83
CA ASN A 136 -12.89 4.74 -12.63
C ASN A 136 -13.35 6.20 -12.76
N TYR A 137 -12.58 7.13 -12.22
CA TYR A 137 -12.90 8.56 -12.22
C TYR A 137 -12.89 9.19 -13.62
N THR A 138 -12.12 8.64 -14.55
CA THR A 138 -12.03 9.16 -15.92
C THR A 138 -13.23 8.73 -16.75
N THR A 139 -13.59 7.45 -16.72
CA THR A 139 -14.68 6.90 -17.53
C THR A 139 -16.03 6.92 -16.84
N LYS A 140 -16.05 7.21 -15.52
CA LYS A 140 -17.24 7.17 -14.64
C LYS A 140 -17.94 5.80 -14.60
N LYS A 141 -17.19 4.75 -14.91
CA LYS A 141 -17.69 3.37 -14.85
C LYS A 141 -17.43 2.74 -13.50
N SER A 142 -18.36 1.91 -13.04
CA SER A 142 -18.24 1.11 -11.84
C SER A 142 -18.56 -0.36 -12.14
N SER A 143 -17.96 -1.27 -11.36
CA SER A 143 -18.29 -2.70 -11.37
C SER A 143 -18.15 -3.29 -9.97
N LYS A 144 -18.92 -4.34 -9.69
CA LYS A 144 -18.73 -5.12 -8.45
C LYS A 144 -17.66 -6.17 -8.69
N LEU A 145 -16.76 -6.33 -7.72
CA LEU A 145 -15.81 -7.43 -7.72
C LEU A 145 -16.47 -8.72 -7.19
N PRO A 146 -15.85 -9.90 -7.43
CA PRO A 146 -16.35 -11.17 -6.92
C PRO A 146 -16.57 -11.14 -5.39
N SER A 147 -17.53 -11.93 -4.92
CA SER A 147 -17.75 -12.12 -3.48
C SER A 147 -16.65 -12.99 -2.86
N GLY A 148 -16.54 -12.93 -1.51
CA GLY A 148 -15.60 -13.75 -0.74
C GLY A 148 -14.15 -13.29 -0.78
N ILE A 149 -13.86 -12.11 -1.33
CA ILE A 149 -12.52 -11.52 -1.30
C ILE A 149 -12.15 -11.20 0.15
N LYS A 150 -11.00 -11.71 0.59
CA LYS A 150 -10.39 -11.44 1.90
C LYS A 150 -9.37 -10.31 1.83
N SER A 151 -8.58 -10.27 0.77
CA SER A 151 -7.54 -9.27 0.56
C SER A 151 -7.36 -9.00 -0.94
N LEU A 152 -7.00 -7.76 -1.29
CA LEU A 152 -6.72 -7.39 -2.67
C LEU A 152 -5.64 -6.29 -2.74
N ALA A 153 -4.98 -6.20 -3.90
CA ALA A 153 -3.99 -5.17 -4.20
C ALA A 153 -3.97 -4.86 -5.70
N PHE A 154 -3.77 -3.58 -6.04
CA PHE A 154 -3.43 -3.21 -7.42
C PHE A 154 -2.02 -3.66 -7.80
N SER A 155 -1.81 -3.96 -9.08
CA SER A 155 -0.46 -4.06 -9.64
C SER A 155 0.28 -2.73 -9.52
N PRO A 156 1.62 -2.71 -9.51
CA PRO A 156 2.40 -1.46 -9.49
C PRO A 156 2.09 -0.51 -10.65
N SER A 157 1.69 -1.04 -11.81
CA SER A 157 1.24 -0.26 -12.98
C SER A 157 -0.22 0.21 -12.87
N GLY A 158 -1.02 -0.44 -12.01
CA GLY A 158 -2.45 -0.15 -11.86
C GLY A 158 -3.35 -0.76 -12.94
N ASP A 159 -2.81 -1.51 -13.89
CA ASP A 159 -3.54 -2.14 -14.99
C ASP A 159 -4.19 -3.48 -14.63
N LYS A 160 -3.85 -4.02 -13.45
CA LYS A 160 -4.39 -5.27 -12.90
C LYS A 160 -4.68 -5.16 -11.43
N VAL A 161 -5.48 -6.10 -10.95
CA VAL A 161 -5.76 -6.32 -9.53
C VAL A 161 -5.51 -7.79 -9.21
N ALA A 162 -4.79 -8.05 -8.12
CA ALA A 162 -4.76 -9.36 -7.50
C ALA A 162 -5.73 -9.39 -6.33
N TYR A 163 -6.41 -10.52 -6.15
CA TYR A 163 -7.27 -10.72 -4.99
C TYR A 163 -7.23 -12.17 -4.50
N PHE A 164 -7.32 -12.30 -3.19
CA PHE A 164 -7.36 -13.57 -2.50
C PHE A 164 -8.77 -13.79 -1.98
N LYS A 165 -9.40 -14.90 -2.38
CA LYS A 165 -10.79 -15.18 -2.02
C LYS A 165 -11.04 -16.64 -1.69
N LYS A 166 -12.09 -16.89 -0.89
CA LYS A 166 -12.65 -18.23 -0.67
C LYS A 166 -13.34 -18.74 -1.93
N GLU A 167 -13.11 -20.00 -2.27
CA GLU A 167 -13.75 -20.71 -3.38
C GLU A 167 -14.88 -21.62 -2.87
N SER A 168 -15.69 -22.16 -3.80
CA SER A 168 -16.84 -23.00 -3.46
C SER A 168 -16.46 -24.37 -2.90
N ASP A 169 -15.26 -24.86 -3.20
CA ASP A 169 -14.70 -26.11 -2.69
C ASP A 169 -14.08 -25.99 -1.28
N GLY A 170 -14.17 -24.79 -0.68
CA GLY A 170 -13.62 -24.50 0.65
C GLY A 170 -12.15 -24.11 0.65
N LEU A 171 -11.47 -24.18 -0.49
CA LEU A 171 -10.11 -23.67 -0.65
C LEU A 171 -10.10 -22.15 -0.82
N PHE A 172 -8.91 -21.59 -0.83
CA PHE A 172 -8.67 -20.19 -1.11
C PHE A 172 -7.83 -20.04 -2.37
N GLY A 173 -8.25 -19.15 -3.26
CA GLY A 173 -7.56 -18.90 -4.52
C GLY A 173 -6.98 -17.49 -4.57
N LEU A 174 -5.75 -17.38 -5.10
CA LEU A 174 -5.18 -16.15 -5.57
C LEU A 174 -5.54 -15.97 -7.04
N PHE A 175 -6.15 -14.84 -7.36
CA PHE A 175 -6.56 -14.49 -8.72
C PHE A 175 -5.91 -13.17 -9.14
N VAL A 176 -5.70 -13.03 -10.44
CA VAL A 176 -5.34 -11.76 -11.09
C VAL A 176 -6.38 -11.47 -12.16
N SER A 177 -6.84 -10.23 -12.24
CA SER A 177 -7.84 -9.78 -13.22
C SER A 177 -7.54 -8.36 -13.71
N ALA A 178 -8.30 -7.86 -14.66
CA ALA A 178 -8.39 -6.42 -14.89
C ALA A 178 -8.94 -5.72 -13.63
N PRO A 179 -8.71 -4.41 -13.43
CA PRO A 179 -9.13 -3.71 -12.21
C PRO A 179 -10.63 -3.75 -11.93
N ASP A 180 -11.45 -3.84 -12.98
CA ASP A 180 -12.91 -3.95 -12.90
C ASP A 180 -13.41 -5.36 -12.54
N GLY A 181 -12.50 -6.32 -12.30
CA GLY A 181 -12.79 -7.72 -12.00
C GLY A 181 -13.00 -8.60 -13.22
N SER A 182 -12.92 -8.07 -14.44
CA SER A 182 -13.05 -8.86 -15.67
C SER A 182 -11.82 -9.72 -15.95
N ILE A 183 -12.01 -10.80 -16.72
CA ILE A 183 -10.97 -11.72 -17.16
C ILE A 183 -10.12 -12.25 -15.98
N PRO A 184 -10.75 -12.87 -14.97
CA PRO A 184 -10.01 -13.39 -13.83
C PRO A 184 -9.20 -14.63 -14.21
N GLN A 185 -7.95 -14.69 -13.80
CA GLN A 185 -7.08 -15.84 -13.92
C GLN A 185 -6.67 -16.32 -12.53
N ARG A 186 -6.91 -17.58 -12.22
CA ARG A 186 -6.43 -18.20 -10.98
C ARG A 186 -4.93 -18.51 -11.11
N ILE A 187 -4.17 -18.03 -10.14
CA ILE A 187 -2.71 -18.21 -10.09
C ILE A 187 -2.34 -19.41 -9.23
N VAL A 188 -2.95 -19.52 -8.04
CA VAL A 188 -2.69 -20.60 -7.09
C VAL A 188 -3.92 -20.87 -6.24
N SER A 189 -4.06 -22.12 -5.78
CA SER A 189 -5.03 -22.55 -4.78
C SER A 189 -4.31 -23.00 -3.52
N THR A 190 -4.84 -22.70 -2.34
CA THR A 190 -4.21 -22.97 -1.04
C THR A 190 -5.25 -23.25 0.03
N ARG A 191 -4.79 -23.81 1.17
CA ARG A 191 -5.60 -23.97 2.39
C ARG A 191 -5.39 -22.86 3.41
N ILE A 192 -4.50 -21.92 3.12
CA ILE A 192 -4.30 -20.72 3.98
C ILE A 192 -5.60 -19.93 3.97
N GLU A 193 -6.19 -19.74 5.14
CA GLU A 193 -7.51 -19.11 5.27
C GLU A 193 -7.44 -17.58 5.33
N ASP A 194 -6.52 -17.05 6.13
CA ASP A 194 -6.34 -15.62 6.32
C ASP A 194 -4.93 -15.19 5.89
N ALA A 195 -4.90 -14.38 4.85
CA ALA A 195 -3.67 -13.82 4.33
C ALA A 195 -3.86 -12.38 3.86
N LYS A 196 -2.85 -11.54 4.11
CA LYS A 196 -2.69 -10.24 3.48
C LYS A 196 -1.96 -10.37 2.16
N LEU A 197 -2.51 -9.71 1.14
CA LEU A 197 -1.95 -9.69 -0.20
C LEU A 197 -1.23 -8.37 -0.45
N PHE A 198 -0.02 -8.44 -1.02
CA PHE A 198 0.78 -7.32 -1.46
C PHE A 198 1.27 -7.57 -2.88
N TRP A 199 1.34 -6.53 -3.68
CA TRP A 199 1.90 -6.59 -5.04
C TRP A 199 3.04 -5.57 -5.18
N PRO A 200 4.25 -5.87 -4.65
CA PRO A 200 5.33 -4.90 -4.54
C PRO A 200 6.04 -4.60 -5.87
N SER A 201 6.04 -5.54 -6.82
CA SER A 201 6.68 -5.37 -8.12
C SER A 201 5.91 -6.10 -9.21
N LYS A 202 6.20 -5.79 -10.49
CA LYS A 202 5.54 -6.46 -11.63
C LYS A 202 5.68 -7.98 -11.64
N ASP A 203 6.73 -8.49 -11.03
CA ASP A 203 7.12 -9.91 -11.09
C ASP A 203 6.81 -10.67 -9.77
N ALA A 204 6.30 -9.98 -8.74
CA ALA A 204 6.09 -10.60 -7.43
C ALA A 204 4.76 -10.18 -6.78
N ILE A 205 3.98 -11.19 -6.39
CA ILE A 205 2.81 -11.05 -5.51
C ILE A 205 3.14 -11.83 -4.23
N SER A 206 2.93 -11.21 -3.09
CA SER A 206 3.17 -11.80 -1.77
C SER A 206 1.85 -12.06 -1.05
N LEU A 207 1.69 -13.24 -0.51
CA LEU A 207 0.65 -13.59 0.47
C LEU A 207 1.34 -13.80 1.81
N ILE A 208 0.96 -13.02 2.81
CA ILE A 208 1.47 -13.13 4.17
C ILE A 208 0.33 -13.67 5.03
N SER A 209 0.51 -14.89 5.57
CA SER A 209 -0.45 -15.45 6.53
C SER A 209 -0.54 -14.53 7.74
N THR A 210 -1.78 -14.29 8.19
CA THR A 210 -2.04 -13.51 9.40
C THR A 210 -2.45 -14.42 10.56
N ASP A 211 -2.44 -15.73 10.37
CA ASP A 211 -2.64 -16.68 11.45
C ASP A 211 -1.45 -16.59 12.40
N GLU A 212 -1.69 -16.04 13.57
CA GLU A 212 -0.79 -16.20 14.70
C GLU A 212 -0.89 -17.66 15.13
N SER A 213 0.07 -18.47 14.68
CA SER A 213 0.23 -19.82 15.24
C SER A 213 0.56 -19.67 16.72
N GLN A 214 -0.42 -19.95 17.56
CA GLN A 214 -0.25 -20.13 19.02
C GLN A 214 0.66 -21.33 19.31
#